data_bdea1eda9cbd918a6b2180e400a77974
#
_entry.id   bdea1eda9cbd918a6b2180e400a77974
#
_cell.length_a   1.000
_cell.length_b   1.000
_cell.length_c   1.000
_cell.angle_alpha   90.00
_cell.angle_beta   90.00
_cell.angle_gamma   90.00
#
_symmetry.space_group_name_H-M   'P 1'
#
loop_
_entity.id
_entity.type
_entity.pdbx_description
1 polymer ?
#
loop_
_entity_poly.entity_id
_entity_poly.type
_entity_poly.pdbx_seq_one_letter_code
_entity_poly.pdbx_strand_id
1 'polypeptide(L)'
;MTENTVNSGNTANTRKTGRSGKSGESGDSGNSGNSGNSGNGIFWVILLASALLEAVWATALGLSNGFTQLMPTVVFAITAVLSMLGLGIAVKRIPLGTAYAVWVGIGAALTVGWAMITGVESASPLKLLFIAGIVGCAAGLKALPADKPAAKPE
;
A
#
# COMPACT_ATOMS: atom_id res chain seq x y z
N MET A 1 14.00 -16.13 -70.42
CA MET A 1 14.14 -17.58 -70.31
C MET A 1 13.72 -17.91 -68.92
N THR A 2 12.57 -18.39 -68.92
CA THR A 2 11.97 -19.63 -68.42
C THR A 2 11.78 -19.61 -66.91
N GLU A 3 10.56 -19.42 -66.49
CA GLU A 3 9.47 -20.39 -66.24
C GLU A 3 9.55 -20.95 -64.84
N ASN A 4 8.51 -20.63 -64.07
CA ASN A 4 7.37 -21.50 -63.74
C ASN A 4 7.68 -22.44 -62.54
N THR A 5 6.96 -22.54 -61.49
CA THR A 5 5.72 -23.26 -61.48
C THR A 5 5.00 -23.06 -60.13
N VAL A 6 3.77 -22.72 -60.19
CA VAL A 6 2.60 -22.95 -59.36
C VAL A 6 2.57 -24.38 -58.80
N ASN A 7 2.23 -24.52 -57.51
CA ASN A 7 1.38 -25.64 -57.10
C ASN A 7 0.54 -25.27 -55.86
N SER A 8 -0.58 -25.06 -56.09
CA SER A 8 -1.93 -25.31 -55.68
C SER A 8 -2.14 -26.72 -55.14
N GLY A 9 -2.83 -26.83 -54.04
CA GLY A 9 -3.38 -28.06 -53.48
C GLY A 9 -3.83 -27.84 -52.09
N ASN A 10 -5.03 -27.33 -51.85
CA ASN A 10 -6.33 -28.01 -51.84
C ASN A 10 -6.37 -29.20 -50.88
N THR A 11 -7.17 -29.14 -49.93
CA THR A 11 -8.41 -29.86 -49.64
C THR A 11 -8.71 -29.72 -48.17
N ALA A 12 -9.68 -29.03 -47.72
CA ALA A 12 -11.07 -29.47 -47.66
C ALA A 12 -11.33 -30.57 -46.61
N ASN A 13 -12.17 -30.13 -45.68
CA ASN A 13 -13.28 -30.90 -45.16
C ASN A 13 -13.01 -31.90 -44.02
N THR A 14 -13.58 -31.65 -42.87
CA THR A 14 -14.68 -32.53 -42.43
C THR A 14 -15.39 -31.90 -41.22
N ARG A 15 -16.61 -31.53 -41.49
CA ARG A 15 -17.68 -31.43 -40.50
C ARG A 15 -17.82 -32.76 -39.78
N LYS A 16 -17.89 -32.71 -38.45
CA LYS A 16 -18.67 -33.74 -37.75
C LYS A 16 -19.49 -33.09 -36.64
N THR A 17 -20.73 -32.97 -37.00
CA THR A 17 -21.92 -32.82 -36.14
C THR A 17 -22.04 -34.05 -35.22
N GLY A 18 -22.39 -33.84 -33.99
CA GLY A 18 -22.81 -34.86 -33.03
C GLY A 18 -22.90 -34.24 -31.67
N ARG A 19 -23.96 -33.63 -31.33
CA ARG A 19 -25.20 -34.04 -30.69
C ARG A 19 -25.04 -34.46 -29.22
N SER A 20 -25.54 -33.58 -28.37
CA SER A 20 -26.47 -33.91 -27.28
C SER A 20 -25.93 -34.80 -26.13
N GLY A 21 -25.85 -34.21 -24.99
CA GLY A 21 -25.79 -34.89 -23.70
C GLY A 21 -26.05 -33.89 -22.60
N LYS A 22 -27.25 -33.84 -22.18
CA LYS A 22 -27.91 -33.06 -21.14
C LYS A 22 -27.55 -33.66 -19.78
N SER A 23 -27.53 -32.81 -18.77
CA SER A 23 -27.68 -33.10 -17.34
C SER A 23 -26.42 -33.25 -16.51
N GLY A 24 -26.30 -32.38 -15.57
CA GLY A 24 -25.34 -32.41 -14.45
C GLY A 24 -25.29 -31.07 -13.76
N GLU A 25 -26.42 -30.64 -13.23
CA GLU A 25 -26.55 -29.62 -12.22
C GLU A 25 -25.86 -30.13 -10.96
N SER A 26 -24.78 -29.45 -10.61
CA SER A 26 -24.28 -29.47 -9.24
C SER A 26 -23.61 -28.14 -9.03
N GLY A 27 -24.35 -27.29 -8.32
CA GLY A 27 -23.82 -26.07 -7.76
C GLY A 27 -22.63 -26.43 -6.85
N ASP A 28 -21.46 -26.06 -7.29
CA ASP A 28 -20.35 -25.81 -6.40
C ASP A 28 -20.25 -24.29 -6.25
N SER A 29 -20.89 -23.81 -5.19
CA SER A 29 -20.58 -22.53 -4.59
C SER A 29 -19.13 -22.60 -4.09
N GLY A 30 -18.20 -22.58 -5.02
CA GLY A 30 -16.81 -22.37 -4.73
C GLY A 30 -16.67 -21.01 -4.05
N ASN A 31 -16.74 -21.06 -2.75
CA ASN A 31 -16.20 -20.05 -1.85
C ASN A 31 -14.79 -19.72 -2.34
N SER A 32 -14.68 -18.76 -3.27
CA SER A 32 -13.41 -18.14 -3.61
C SER A 32 -12.90 -17.46 -2.35
N GLY A 33 -12.28 -18.28 -1.52
CA GLY A 33 -11.56 -17.85 -0.35
C GLY A 33 -10.67 -16.69 -0.73
N ASN A 34 -10.97 -15.58 -0.11
CA ASN A 34 -10.17 -14.35 -0.01
C ASN A 34 -8.78 -14.64 0.60
N SER A 35 -8.05 -15.59 0.04
CA SER A 35 -6.69 -15.98 0.46
C SER A 35 -5.59 -15.09 -0.13
N GLY A 36 -5.92 -14.15 -1.02
CA GLY A 36 -4.95 -13.23 -1.61
C GLY A 36 -4.67 -11.97 -0.80
N ASN A 37 -5.50 -11.65 0.20
CA ASN A 37 -5.42 -10.37 0.91
C ASN A 37 -4.68 -10.42 2.26
N SER A 38 -4.48 -11.60 2.84
CA SER A 38 -3.80 -11.73 4.14
C SER A 38 -2.32 -11.37 4.09
N GLY A 39 -1.65 -11.61 2.95
CA GLY A 39 -0.22 -11.29 2.82
C GLY A 39 0.07 -9.78 2.75
N ASN A 40 -0.83 -9.01 2.17
CA ASN A 40 -0.65 -7.55 2.07
C ASN A 40 -1.15 -6.82 3.32
N GLY A 41 -2.13 -7.37 4.03
CA GLY A 41 -2.69 -6.78 5.23
C GLY A 41 -1.66 -6.58 6.33
N ILE A 42 -0.78 -7.53 6.53
CA ILE A 42 0.26 -7.44 7.56
C ILE A 42 1.23 -6.28 7.31
N PHE A 43 1.61 -6.01 6.05
CA PHE A 43 2.49 -4.89 5.71
C PHE A 43 1.83 -3.53 5.94
N TRP A 44 0.51 -3.45 5.76
CA TRP A 44 -0.27 -2.27 6.11
C TRP A 44 -0.35 -2.06 7.62
N VAL A 45 -0.52 -3.12 8.40
CA VAL A 45 -0.50 -3.04 9.87
C VAL A 45 0.88 -2.60 10.37
N ILE A 46 1.96 -3.17 9.81
CA ILE A 46 3.34 -2.76 10.14
C ILE A 46 3.56 -1.28 9.79
N LEU A 47 3.07 -0.83 8.63
CA LEU A 47 3.18 0.57 8.21
C LEU A 47 2.44 1.51 9.18
N LEU A 48 1.23 1.16 9.58
CA LEU A 48 0.45 1.96 10.53
C LEU A 48 1.08 1.96 11.93
N ALA A 49 1.59 0.82 12.40
CA ALA A 49 2.34 0.75 13.66
C ALA A 49 3.61 1.61 13.61
N SER A 50 4.31 1.59 12.47
CA SER A 50 5.47 2.44 12.25
C SER A 50 5.12 3.94 12.25
N ALA A 51 3.96 4.31 11.68
CA ALA A 51 3.46 5.70 11.72
C ALA A 51 3.06 6.14 13.15
N LEU A 52 2.54 5.22 13.98
CA LEU A 52 2.31 5.50 15.40
C LEU A 52 3.63 5.74 16.14
N LEU A 53 4.64 4.92 15.88
CA LEU A 53 5.98 5.13 16.44
C LEU A 53 6.60 6.45 15.99
N GLU A 54 6.28 6.92 14.76
CA GLU A 54 6.68 8.24 14.28
C GLU A 54 6.12 9.33 15.17
N ALA A 55 4.84 9.30 15.49
CA ALA A 55 4.23 10.29 16.38
C ALA A 55 4.89 10.28 17.77
N VAL A 56 5.28 9.11 18.27
CA VAL A 56 5.96 8.99 19.58
C VAL A 56 7.34 9.62 19.54
N TRP A 57 8.19 9.28 18.55
CA TRP A 57 9.53 9.85 18.50
C TRP A 57 9.52 11.33 18.15
N ALA A 58 8.59 11.79 17.31
CA ALA A 58 8.44 13.20 16.98
C ALA A 58 8.05 14.02 18.22
N THR A 59 7.12 13.50 19.04
CA THR A 59 6.73 14.12 20.31
C THR A 59 7.90 14.09 21.31
N ALA A 60 8.60 12.96 21.44
CA ALA A 60 9.76 12.81 22.31
C ALA A 60 10.88 13.77 21.93
N LEU A 61 11.11 13.98 20.64
CA LEU A 61 12.06 14.95 20.13
C LEU A 61 11.72 16.37 20.59
N GLY A 62 10.44 16.77 20.48
CA GLY A 62 9.97 18.05 20.97
C GLY A 62 10.19 18.23 22.48
N LEU A 63 10.00 17.17 23.25
CA LEU A 63 10.18 17.18 24.71
C LEU A 63 11.65 17.08 25.13
N SER A 64 12.57 16.70 24.24
CA SER A 64 13.99 16.51 24.54
C SER A 64 14.73 17.81 24.83
N ASN A 65 14.11 18.96 24.54
CA ASN A 65 14.71 20.29 24.72
C ASN A 65 16.14 20.38 24.14
N GLY A 66 16.29 20.02 22.87
CA GLY A 66 17.59 20.02 22.21
C GLY A 66 18.52 18.91 22.71
N PHE A 67 17.97 17.75 23.08
CA PHE A 67 18.68 16.57 23.61
C PHE A 67 19.30 16.76 25.00
N THR A 68 18.87 17.78 25.74
CA THR A 68 19.32 17.99 27.11
C THR A 68 18.59 17.11 28.11
N GLN A 69 17.37 16.67 27.78
CA GLN A 69 16.56 15.77 28.59
C GLN A 69 16.81 14.32 28.21
N LEU A 70 17.45 13.56 29.11
CA LEU A 70 17.92 12.20 28.84
C LEU A 70 16.75 11.25 28.50
N MET A 71 15.67 11.25 29.30
CA MET A 71 14.53 10.35 29.11
C MET A 71 13.84 10.53 27.75
N PRO A 72 13.39 11.73 27.33
CA PRO A 72 12.83 11.93 26.00
C PRO A 72 13.81 11.61 24.87
N THR A 73 15.10 11.87 25.06
CA THR A 73 16.14 11.57 24.07
C THR A 73 16.30 10.08 23.84
N VAL A 74 16.28 9.27 24.90
CA VAL A 74 16.35 7.79 24.78
C VAL A 74 15.08 7.25 24.12
N VAL A 75 13.92 7.73 24.52
CA VAL A 75 12.64 7.35 23.88
C VAL A 75 12.65 7.70 22.39
N PHE A 76 13.08 8.91 22.03
CA PHE A 76 13.27 9.32 20.65
C PHE A 76 14.16 8.34 19.87
N ALA A 77 15.37 8.04 20.39
CA ALA A 77 16.32 7.20 19.66
C ALA A 77 15.77 5.78 19.41
N ILE A 78 15.17 5.17 20.41
CA ILE A 78 14.65 3.80 20.31
C ILE A 78 13.45 3.78 19.33
N THR A 79 12.49 4.67 19.51
CA THR A 79 11.26 4.66 18.71
C THR A 79 11.51 5.10 17.28
N ALA A 80 12.47 6.00 17.03
CA ALA A 80 12.87 6.38 15.68
C ALA A 80 13.48 5.20 14.91
N VAL A 81 14.39 4.44 15.54
CA VAL A 81 14.98 3.25 14.91
C VAL A 81 13.89 2.21 14.60
N LEU A 82 13.01 1.90 15.56
CA LEU A 82 11.94 0.94 15.36
C LEU A 82 10.97 1.39 14.27
N SER A 83 10.62 2.68 14.22
CA SER A 83 9.77 3.25 13.18
C SER A 83 10.38 3.10 11.79
N MET A 84 11.67 3.41 11.63
CA MET A 84 12.38 3.26 10.37
C MET A 84 12.49 1.79 9.93
N LEU A 85 12.73 0.87 10.86
CA LEU A 85 12.74 -0.56 10.55
C LEU A 85 11.36 -1.06 10.10
N GLY A 86 10.30 -0.61 10.77
CA GLY A 86 8.93 -0.93 10.37
C GLY A 86 8.58 -0.42 8.97
N LEU A 87 8.93 0.83 8.65
CA LEU A 87 8.80 1.38 7.30
C LEU A 87 9.60 0.56 6.29
N GLY A 88 10.86 0.22 6.60
CA GLY A 88 11.72 -0.60 5.74
C GLY A 88 11.15 -1.99 5.43
N ILE A 89 10.41 -2.58 6.37
CA ILE A 89 9.69 -3.85 6.14
C ILE A 89 8.47 -3.62 5.25
N ALA A 90 7.70 -2.56 5.50
CA ALA A 90 6.48 -2.26 4.76
C ALA A 90 6.74 -2.01 3.26
N VAL A 91 7.82 -1.30 2.92
CA VAL A 91 8.18 -0.98 1.52
C VAL A 91 8.61 -2.19 0.69
N LYS A 92 8.81 -3.36 1.30
CA LYS A 92 9.06 -4.60 0.56
C LYS A 92 7.85 -5.07 -0.26
N ARG A 93 6.65 -4.62 0.11
CA ARG A 93 5.38 -5.03 -0.52
C ARG A 93 4.49 -3.86 -0.91
N ILE A 94 4.72 -2.69 -0.34
CA ILE A 94 3.98 -1.45 -0.64
C ILE A 94 4.91 -0.55 -1.45
N PRO A 95 4.46 0.06 -2.54
CA PRO A 95 5.25 1.03 -3.31
C PRO A 95 5.83 2.11 -2.39
N LEU A 96 7.11 2.42 -2.55
CA LEU A 96 7.85 3.31 -1.66
C LEU A 96 7.16 4.68 -1.48
N GLY A 97 6.68 5.26 -2.58
CA GLY A 97 5.98 6.55 -2.53
C GLY A 97 4.71 6.51 -1.68
N THR A 98 3.90 5.46 -1.86
CA THR A 98 2.67 5.27 -1.08
C THR A 98 2.98 4.99 0.40
N ALA A 99 3.94 4.10 0.67
CA ALA A 99 4.32 3.76 2.04
C ALA A 99 4.84 4.99 2.78
N TYR A 100 5.72 5.78 2.15
CA TYR A 100 6.29 6.99 2.73
C TYR A 100 5.24 8.07 2.96
N ALA A 101 4.37 8.32 1.98
CA ALA A 101 3.30 9.33 2.09
C ALA A 101 2.31 8.99 3.21
N VAL A 102 1.92 7.70 3.33
CA VAL A 102 1.02 7.24 4.39
C VAL A 102 1.71 7.34 5.75
N TRP A 103 2.97 6.91 5.86
CA TRP A 103 3.74 6.93 7.08
C TRP A 103 3.92 8.35 7.62
N VAL A 104 4.48 9.26 6.81
CA VAL A 104 4.66 10.68 7.19
C VAL A 104 3.32 11.36 7.45
N GLY A 105 2.34 11.14 6.58
CA GLY A 105 1.04 11.80 6.70
C GLY A 105 0.31 11.44 7.98
N ILE A 106 0.23 10.15 8.31
CA ILE A 106 -0.43 9.69 9.53
C ILE A 106 0.39 10.07 10.77
N GLY A 107 1.72 9.88 10.73
CA GLY A 107 2.59 10.23 11.84
C GLY A 107 2.52 11.72 12.19
N ALA A 108 2.61 12.59 11.19
CA ALA A 108 2.47 14.03 11.38
C ALA A 108 1.07 14.43 11.92
N ALA A 109 0.01 13.84 11.37
CA ALA A 109 -1.36 14.09 11.82
C ALA A 109 -1.56 13.70 13.30
N LEU A 110 -0.99 12.55 13.70
CA LEU A 110 -1.04 12.09 15.09
C LEU A 110 -0.21 12.97 16.02
N THR A 111 0.96 13.42 15.60
CA THR A 111 1.83 14.31 16.37
C THR A 111 1.14 15.65 16.64
N VAL A 112 0.57 16.28 15.61
CA VAL A 112 -0.15 17.54 15.74
C VAL A 112 -1.44 17.35 16.55
N GLY A 113 -2.16 16.25 16.31
CA GLY A 113 -3.35 15.90 17.09
C GLY A 113 -3.04 15.76 18.58
N TRP A 114 -1.95 15.09 18.92
CA TRP A 114 -1.49 14.96 20.29
C TRP A 114 -1.13 16.31 20.92
N ALA A 115 -0.40 17.17 20.19
CA ALA A 115 -0.05 18.52 20.64
C ALA A 115 -1.27 19.39 20.91
N MET A 116 -2.35 19.23 20.13
CA MET A 116 -3.62 19.91 20.38
C MET A 116 -4.35 19.37 21.63
N ILE A 117 -4.38 18.05 21.83
CA ILE A 117 -5.04 17.42 22.98
C ILE A 117 -4.32 17.80 24.29
N THR A 118 -2.98 17.84 24.26
CA THR A 118 -2.17 18.20 25.44
C THR A 118 -2.09 19.70 25.69
N GLY A 119 -2.69 20.52 24.83
CA GLY A 119 -2.70 21.99 24.98
C GLY A 119 -1.37 22.67 24.68
N VAL A 120 -0.40 21.93 24.13
CA VAL A 120 0.89 22.48 23.67
C VAL A 120 0.67 23.38 22.45
N GLU A 121 -0.30 23.03 21.62
CA GLU A 121 -0.72 23.85 20.49
C GLU A 121 -2.21 24.18 20.53
N SER A 122 -2.56 25.41 20.13
CA SER A 122 -3.96 25.82 19.99
C SER A 122 -4.62 25.12 18.80
N ALA A 123 -5.82 24.60 19.02
CA ALA A 123 -6.63 24.06 17.93
C ALA A 123 -7.05 25.20 16.99
N SER A 124 -6.68 25.11 15.74
CA SER A 124 -7.08 26.03 14.69
C SER A 124 -7.85 25.27 13.61
N PRO A 125 -8.96 25.82 13.09
CA PRO A 125 -9.71 25.16 12.02
C PRO A 125 -8.85 24.90 10.79
N LEU A 126 -7.87 25.76 10.53
CA LEU A 126 -6.91 25.56 9.43
C LEU A 126 -6.02 24.32 9.66
N LYS A 127 -5.52 24.11 10.86
CA LYS A 127 -4.73 22.90 11.21
C LYS A 127 -5.56 21.63 11.07
N LEU A 128 -6.82 21.65 11.52
CA LEU A 128 -7.74 20.53 11.35
C LEU A 128 -8.02 20.23 9.88
N LEU A 129 -8.17 21.26 9.05
CA LEU A 129 -8.34 21.09 7.60
C LEU A 129 -7.11 20.45 6.96
N PHE A 130 -5.90 20.88 7.33
CA PHE A 130 -4.66 20.28 6.84
C PHE A 130 -4.51 18.82 7.28
N ILE A 131 -4.79 18.49 8.53
CA ILE A 131 -4.76 17.11 9.03
C ILE A 131 -5.76 16.24 8.26
N ALA A 132 -7.00 16.72 8.07
CA ALA A 132 -8.02 16.01 7.30
C ALA A 132 -7.59 15.81 5.85
N GLY A 133 -6.97 16.80 5.23
CA GLY A 133 -6.39 16.71 3.88
C GLY A 133 -5.29 15.66 3.79
N ILE A 134 -4.35 15.64 4.72
CA ILE A 134 -3.26 14.65 4.77
C ILE A 134 -3.81 13.23 4.93
N VAL A 135 -4.72 13.02 5.89
CA VAL A 135 -5.34 11.70 6.11
C VAL A 135 -6.17 11.28 4.91
N GLY A 136 -6.92 12.21 4.30
CA GLY A 136 -7.69 11.97 3.08
C GLY A 136 -6.81 11.57 1.89
N CYS A 137 -5.69 12.26 1.66
CA CYS A 137 -4.72 11.92 0.63
C CYS A 137 -4.08 10.55 0.89
N ALA A 138 -3.69 10.25 2.13
CA ALA A 138 -3.12 8.96 2.50
C ALA A 138 -4.12 7.80 2.29
N ALA A 139 -5.40 8.02 2.63
CA ALA A 139 -6.46 7.06 2.36
C ALA A 139 -6.73 6.89 0.86
N GLY A 140 -6.69 7.98 0.08
CA GLY A 140 -6.81 7.96 -1.38
C GLY A 140 -5.68 7.18 -2.06
N LEU A 141 -4.44 7.34 -1.60
CA LEU A 141 -3.29 6.58 -2.10
C LEU A 141 -3.42 5.07 -1.86
N LYS A 142 -4.05 4.66 -0.77
CA LYS A 142 -4.34 3.25 -0.50
C LYS A 142 -5.36 2.67 -1.49
N ALA A 143 -6.29 3.50 -1.99
CA ALA A 143 -7.33 3.08 -2.93
C ALA A 143 -6.83 2.98 -4.38
N LEU A 144 -5.67 3.55 -4.71
CA LEU A 144 -5.07 3.45 -6.05
C LEU A 144 -4.51 2.05 -6.30
N PRO A 145 -4.82 1.43 -7.46
CA PRO A 145 -4.18 0.18 -7.87
C PRO A 145 -2.66 0.41 -8.00
N ALA A 146 -1.86 -0.55 -7.52
CA ALA A 146 -0.43 -0.52 -7.75
C ALA A 146 -0.16 -0.57 -9.26
N ASP A 147 0.48 0.47 -9.81
CA ASP A 147 0.90 0.49 -11.20
C ASP A 147 1.78 -0.72 -11.50
N LYS A 148 1.40 -1.47 -12.54
CA LYS A 148 2.25 -2.51 -13.09
C LYS A 148 3.56 -1.85 -13.54
N PRO A 149 4.72 -2.46 -13.26
CA PRO A 149 5.98 -1.97 -13.81
C PRO A 149 5.85 -1.85 -15.33
N ALA A 150 6.20 -0.69 -15.88
CA ALA A 150 6.25 -0.51 -17.32
C ALA A 150 7.08 -1.63 -17.94
N ALA A 151 6.49 -2.34 -18.93
CA ALA A 151 7.20 -3.35 -19.68
C ALA A 151 8.48 -2.73 -20.23
N LYS A 152 9.62 -3.39 -19.98
CA LYS A 152 10.89 -3.00 -20.60
C LYS A 152 10.70 -3.02 -22.12
N PRO A 153 11.06 -1.96 -22.84
CA PRO A 153 11.17 -2.05 -24.29
C PRO A 153 12.28 -3.06 -24.64
N GLU A 154 11.93 -4.06 -25.47
CA GLU A 154 12.88 -4.97 -26.10
C GLU A 154 13.77 -4.21 -27.11
#